data_b0cacd5e6ef5c86d1a2a97122407a77e
#
_entry.id   b0cacd5e6ef5c86d1a2a97122407a77e
#
_cell.length_a   1.000
_cell.length_b   1.000
_cell.length_c   1.000
_cell.angle_alpha   90.00
_cell.angle_beta   90.00
_cell.angle_gamma   90.00
#
_symmetry.space_group_name_H-M   'P 1'
#
loop_
_entity.id
_entity.type
_entity.pdbx_description
1 polymer ?
#
loop_
_entity_poly.entity_id
_entity_poly.type
_entity_poly.pdbx_seq_one_letter_code
_entity_poly.pdbx_strand_id
1 'polypeptide(L)'
;MTVCITKAIAGAAGTELTRFNALRHGVLSRYTVLPWEDAEEYSAVLASLVAEHRPQGPTEEHLVEELAGVLWRKRRLRLAEAAAHRRGLESSFSEYQDTAKAALAHVEKVDKSVDVRCGVFLCPP
;
A
#
# COMPACT_ATOMS: atom_id res chain seq x y z
N MET A 1 4.70 -5.63 -49.55
CA MET A 1 3.89 -6.42 -48.59
C MET A 1 4.20 -5.90 -47.20
N THR A 2 3.38 -4.97 -46.74
CA THR A 2 3.53 -4.31 -45.43
C THR A 2 2.58 -5.00 -44.46
N VAL A 3 3.11 -5.78 -43.54
CA VAL A 3 2.34 -6.47 -42.50
C VAL A 3 2.14 -5.51 -41.36
N CYS A 4 0.89 -5.09 -41.14
CA CYS A 4 0.43 -4.36 -39.94
C CYS A 4 0.60 -5.22 -38.71
N ILE A 5 1.54 -4.87 -37.83
CA ILE A 5 1.61 -5.35 -36.44
C ILE A 5 1.10 -4.23 -35.53
N THR A 6 -0.19 -4.07 -35.49
CA THR A 6 -0.87 -3.17 -34.54
C THR A 6 -2.11 -3.86 -33.97
N LYS A 7 -1.94 -4.88 -33.16
CA LYS A 7 -3.01 -5.36 -32.27
C LYS A 7 -2.51 -6.31 -31.17
N ALA A 8 -1.78 -5.82 -30.18
CA ALA A 8 -1.50 -6.58 -28.97
C ALA A 8 -1.02 -5.72 -27.77
N ILE A 9 -1.55 -4.51 -27.55
CA ILE A 9 -1.10 -3.69 -26.42
C ILE A 9 -2.24 -3.28 -25.45
N ALA A 10 -3.46 -3.74 -25.66
CA ALA A 10 -4.59 -3.36 -24.80
C ALA A 10 -4.78 -4.25 -23.54
N GLY A 11 -4.02 -5.36 -23.41
CA GLY A 11 -4.13 -6.26 -22.25
C GLY A 11 -2.98 -6.14 -21.23
N ALA A 12 -1.90 -5.43 -21.57
CA ALA A 12 -0.68 -5.41 -20.76
C ALA A 12 -0.67 -4.39 -19.60
N ALA A 13 -1.45 -3.33 -19.70
CA ALA A 13 -1.39 -2.23 -18.73
C ALA A 13 -1.84 -2.63 -17.30
N GLY A 14 -2.85 -3.48 -17.18
CA GLY A 14 -3.34 -3.94 -15.87
C GLY A 14 -2.38 -4.92 -15.17
N THR A 15 -1.76 -5.80 -15.95
CA THR A 15 -0.83 -6.82 -15.44
C THR A 15 0.53 -6.22 -15.08
N GLU A 16 0.98 -5.21 -15.81
CA GLU A 16 2.23 -4.48 -15.54
C GLU A 16 2.15 -3.72 -14.21
N LEU A 17 1.05 -3.01 -13.94
CA LEU A 17 0.84 -2.32 -12.67
C LEU A 17 0.83 -3.28 -11.47
N THR A 18 0.21 -4.46 -11.61
CA THR A 18 0.17 -5.49 -10.58
C THR A 18 1.56 -6.11 -10.36
N ARG A 19 2.31 -6.33 -11.42
CA ARG A 19 3.69 -6.83 -11.38
C ARG A 19 4.63 -5.86 -10.67
N PHE A 20 4.52 -4.56 -10.94
CA PHE A 20 5.32 -3.54 -10.27
C PHE A 20 4.96 -3.38 -8.80
N ASN A 21 3.69 -3.55 -8.43
CA ASN A 21 3.29 -3.57 -7.02
C ASN A 21 3.90 -4.76 -6.27
N ALA A 22 3.89 -5.95 -6.87
CA ALA A 22 4.52 -7.13 -6.29
C ALA A 22 6.05 -6.98 -6.15
N LEU A 23 6.72 -6.38 -7.14
CA LEU A 23 8.14 -6.03 -7.08
C LEU A 23 8.44 -4.96 -6.03
N ARG A 24 7.61 -3.92 -5.93
CA ARG A 24 7.76 -2.84 -4.96
C ARG A 24 7.72 -3.34 -3.51
N HIS A 25 6.93 -4.38 -3.25
CA HIS A 25 6.85 -5.00 -1.92
C HIS A 25 7.77 -6.21 -1.75
N GLY A 26 8.53 -6.57 -2.80
CA GLY A 26 9.47 -7.70 -2.77
C GLY A 26 8.84 -9.08 -2.55
N VAL A 27 7.50 -9.20 -2.68
CA VAL A 27 6.76 -10.46 -2.43
C VAL A 27 7.19 -11.56 -3.39
N LEU A 28 7.48 -11.19 -4.65
CA LEU A 28 7.93 -12.12 -5.70
C LEU A 28 9.44 -12.00 -5.99
N SER A 29 10.22 -11.39 -5.11
CA SER A 29 11.66 -11.30 -5.28
C SER A 29 12.30 -12.69 -5.24
N ARG A 30 13.29 -12.89 -6.11
CA ARG A 30 14.17 -14.08 -6.05
C ARG A 30 15.14 -14.01 -4.87
N TYR A 31 15.38 -12.81 -4.35
CA TYR A 31 16.29 -12.61 -3.23
C TYR A 31 15.55 -12.82 -1.92
N THR A 32 16.13 -13.58 -1.04
CA THR A 32 15.60 -13.82 0.30
C THR A 32 15.62 -12.54 1.12
N VAL A 33 16.71 -11.80 1.07
CA VAL A 33 16.87 -10.49 1.69
C VAL A 33 16.96 -9.43 0.60
N LEU A 34 16.20 -8.35 0.71
CA LEU A 34 16.21 -7.26 -0.25
C LEU A 34 17.29 -6.23 0.10
N PRO A 35 17.80 -5.42 -0.87
CA PRO A 35 18.89 -4.48 -0.63
C PRO A 35 18.63 -3.42 0.44
N TRP A 36 17.38 -3.19 0.78
CA TRP A 36 16.96 -2.23 1.82
C TRP A 36 16.54 -2.88 3.13
N GLU A 37 16.66 -4.20 3.22
CA GLU A 37 16.39 -4.97 4.45
C GLU A 37 17.69 -5.22 5.20
N ASP A 38 17.56 -5.46 6.50
CA ASP A 38 18.69 -5.76 7.35
C ASP A 38 19.10 -7.24 7.23
N ALA A 39 20.26 -7.46 6.63
CA ALA A 39 20.83 -8.79 6.46
C ALA A 39 21.30 -9.40 7.80
N GLU A 40 21.70 -8.57 8.76
CA GLU A 40 22.13 -9.05 10.08
C GLU A 40 20.92 -9.57 10.86
N GLU A 41 19.78 -8.88 10.77
CA GLU A 41 18.53 -9.34 11.38
C GLU A 41 18.06 -10.68 10.78
N TYR A 42 18.17 -10.85 9.46
CA TYR A 42 17.88 -12.13 8.81
C TYR A 42 18.83 -13.24 9.29
N SER A 43 20.12 -12.96 9.37
CA SER A 43 21.12 -13.95 9.83
C SER A 43 20.89 -14.36 11.29
N ALA A 44 20.43 -13.45 12.14
CA ALA A 44 20.04 -13.74 13.52
C ALA A 44 18.83 -14.67 13.60
N VAL A 45 17.81 -14.46 12.73
CA VAL A 45 16.65 -15.36 12.63
C VAL A 45 17.09 -16.75 12.17
N LEU A 46 17.92 -16.85 11.14
CA LEU A 46 18.45 -18.12 10.65
C LEU A 46 19.26 -18.85 11.75
N ALA A 47 20.14 -18.13 12.44
CA ALA A 47 20.94 -18.70 13.51
C ALA A 47 20.07 -19.23 14.67
N SER A 48 18.99 -18.55 15.02
CA SER A 48 18.06 -19.01 16.04
C SER A 48 17.33 -20.30 15.64
N LEU A 49 16.91 -20.41 14.36
CA LEU A 49 16.27 -21.62 13.83
C LEU A 49 17.25 -22.81 13.77
N VAL A 50 18.49 -22.56 13.36
CA VAL A 50 19.54 -23.60 13.38
C VAL A 50 19.81 -24.10 14.80
N ALA A 51 19.85 -23.20 15.78
CA ALA A 51 20.05 -23.57 17.18
C ALA A 51 18.87 -24.36 17.75
N GLU A 52 17.65 -24.05 17.33
CA GLU A 52 16.42 -24.75 17.75
C GLU A 52 16.31 -26.14 17.14
N HIS A 53 16.43 -26.23 15.81
CA HIS A 53 16.20 -27.47 15.07
C HIS A 53 17.41 -28.39 15.00
N ARG A 54 18.63 -27.88 15.18
CA ARG A 54 19.91 -28.63 15.19
C ARG A 54 20.04 -29.59 14.00
N PRO A 55 19.99 -29.10 12.77
CA PRO A 55 20.02 -29.96 11.60
C PRO A 55 21.27 -30.85 11.57
N GLN A 56 21.09 -32.14 11.25
CA GLN A 56 22.16 -33.13 11.25
C GLN A 56 22.70 -33.43 9.86
N GLY A 57 22.08 -32.87 8.82
CA GLY A 57 22.48 -33.12 7.45
C GLY A 57 22.04 -32.08 6.47
N PRO A 58 22.57 -32.09 5.23
CA PRO A 58 22.36 -31.03 4.24
C PRO A 58 20.89 -30.84 3.86
N THR A 59 20.07 -31.91 3.93
CA THR A 59 18.63 -31.78 3.65
C THR A 59 17.92 -31.01 4.76
N GLU A 60 18.26 -31.24 6.01
CA GLU A 60 17.69 -30.57 7.15
C GLU A 60 18.16 -29.10 7.19
N GLU A 61 19.45 -28.86 6.91
CA GLU A 61 19.99 -27.50 6.77
C GLU A 61 19.24 -26.71 5.72
N HIS A 62 19.02 -27.28 4.53
CA HIS A 62 18.26 -26.64 3.47
C HIS A 62 16.82 -26.34 3.89
N LEU A 63 16.15 -27.25 4.59
CA LEU A 63 14.78 -27.03 5.08
C LEU A 63 14.73 -25.91 6.13
N VAL A 64 15.71 -25.78 6.99
CA VAL A 64 15.81 -24.69 7.96
C VAL A 64 16.06 -23.36 7.27
N GLU A 65 16.91 -23.31 6.25
CA GLU A 65 17.11 -22.11 5.42
C GLU A 65 15.83 -21.69 4.69
N GLU A 66 15.11 -22.62 4.07
CA GLU A 66 13.82 -22.34 3.43
C GLU A 66 12.80 -21.85 4.44
N LEU A 67 12.74 -22.43 5.63
CA LEU A 67 11.86 -21.98 6.71
C LEU A 67 12.17 -20.53 7.11
N ALA A 68 13.44 -20.19 7.30
CA ALA A 68 13.87 -18.82 7.56
C ALA A 68 13.43 -17.85 6.44
N GLY A 69 13.62 -18.26 5.20
CA GLY A 69 13.20 -17.48 4.02
C GLY A 69 11.69 -17.25 3.97
N VAL A 70 10.89 -18.27 4.28
CA VAL A 70 9.43 -18.15 4.35
C VAL A 70 8.99 -17.21 5.48
N LEU A 71 9.57 -17.35 6.67
CA LEU A 71 9.26 -16.47 7.79
C LEU A 71 9.62 -15.02 7.50
N TRP A 72 10.75 -14.78 6.83
CA TRP A 72 11.17 -13.45 6.41
C TRP A 72 10.23 -12.82 5.39
N ARG A 73 9.82 -13.57 4.38
CA ARG A 73 8.81 -13.12 3.39
C ARG A 73 7.46 -12.83 4.05
N LYS A 74 7.01 -13.67 4.98
CA LYS A 74 5.79 -13.46 5.75
C LYS A 74 5.82 -12.19 6.58
N ARG A 75 6.95 -11.87 7.23
CA ARG A 75 7.15 -10.61 7.95
C ARG A 75 7.03 -9.41 6.99
N ARG A 76 7.73 -9.48 5.86
CA ARG A 76 7.66 -8.44 4.80
C ARG A 76 6.23 -8.20 4.33
N LEU A 77 5.49 -9.27 4.07
CA LEU A 77 4.09 -9.18 3.65
C LEU A 77 3.22 -8.47 4.69
N ARG A 78 3.35 -8.83 5.96
CA ARG A 78 2.63 -8.17 7.05
C ARG A 78 2.94 -6.68 7.16
N LEU A 79 4.19 -6.29 6.99
CA LEU A 79 4.58 -4.89 6.98
C LEU A 79 4.00 -4.13 5.77
N ALA A 80 3.98 -4.76 4.60
CA ALA A 80 3.37 -4.20 3.40
C ALA A 80 1.84 -4.03 3.54
N GLU A 81 1.16 -5.01 4.12
CA GLU A 81 -0.26 -4.94 4.45
C GLU A 81 -0.56 -3.81 5.44
N ALA A 82 0.19 -3.73 6.53
CA ALA A 82 0.04 -2.67 7.52
C ALA A 82 0.23 -1.27 6.91
N ALA A 83 1.23 -1.12 6.02
CA ALA A 83 1.46 0.13 5.30
C ALA A 83 0.35 0.44 4.30
N ALA A 84 -0.24 -0.55 3.65
CA ALA A 84 -1.37 -0.38 2.75
C ALA A 84 -2.64 0.05 3.51
N HIS A 85 -2.95 -0.60 4.64
CA HIS A 85 -4.06 -0.21 5.50
C HIS A 85 -3.92 1.21 6.04
N ARG A 86 -2.73 1.59 6.50
CA ARG A 86 -2.47 2.96 6.98
C ARG A 86 -2.77 3.98 5.88
N ARG A 87 -2.25 3.77 4.68
CA ARG A 87 -2.52 4.67 3.53
C ARG A 87 -3.99 4.73 3.16
N GLY A 88 -4.70 3.60 3.22
CA GLY A 88 -6.15 3.56 2.99
C GLY A 88 -6.92 4.40 4.01
N LEU A 89 -6.57 4.30 5.29
CA LEU A 89 -7.18 5.11 6.35
C LEU A 89 -6.86 6.60 6.20
N GLU A 90 -5.62 6.95 5.90
CA GLU A 90 -5.20 8.34 5.65
C GLU A 90 -5.95 8.95 4.47
N SER A 91 -6.11 8.19 3.38
CA SER A 91 -6.87 8.61 2.21
C SER A 91 -8.35 8.85 2.53
N SER A 92 -9.00 7.92 3.24
CA SER A 92 -10.41 8.03 3.64
C SER A 92 -10.64 9.21 4.58
N PHE A 93 -9.71 9.46 5.50
CA PHE A 93 -9.79 10.58 6.42
C PHE A 93 -9.64 11.93 5.71
N SER A 94 -8.72 12.02 4.74
CA SER A 94 -8.56 13.22 3.89
C SER A 94 -9.82 13.51 3.10
N GLU A 95 -10.41 12.50 2.46
CA GLU A 95 -11.65 12.64 1.70
C GLU A 95 -12.83 13.12 2.58
N TYR A 96 -12.93 12.56 3.80
CA TYR A 96 -13.94 13.02 4.77
C TYR A 96 -13.75 14.50 5.16
N GLN A 97 -12.51 14.93 5.42
CA GLN A 97 -12.21 16.33 5.75
C GLN A 97 -12.55 17.27 4.60
N ASP A 98 -12.25 16.89 3.36
CA ASP A 98 -12.54 17.73 2.20
C ASP A 98 -14.05 17.85 1.96
N THR A 99 -14.79 16.76 2.17
CA THR A 99 -16.25 16.76 2.10
C THR A 99 -16.86 17.64 3.19
N ALA A 100 -16.37 17.55 4.42
CA ALA A 100 -16.83 18.39 5.53
C ALA A 100 -16.54 19.87 5.30
N LYS A 101 -15.35 20.21 4.79
CA LYS A 101 -15.01 21.61 4.41
C LYS A 101 -15.92 22.14 3.31
N ALA A 102 -16.21 21.33 2.28
CA ALA A 102 -17.10 21.69 1.21
C ALA A 102 -18.53 21.97 1.72
N ALA A 103 -19.03 21.13 2.63
CA ALA A 103 -20.35 21.31 3.26
C ALA A 103 -20.41 22.60 4.09
N LEU A 104 -19.38 22.89 4.90
CA LEU A 104 -19.30 24.12 5.69
C LEU A 104 -19.25 25.36 4.80
N ALA A 105 -18.48 25.35 3.72
CA ALA A 105 -18.43 26.45 2.76
C ALA A 105 -19.80 26.71 2.07
N HIS A 106 -20.58 25.64 1.87
CA HIS A 106 -21.95 25.79 1.35
C HIS A 106 -22.87 26.45 2.36
N VAL A 107 -22.82 26.10 3.65
CA VAL A 107 -23.59 26.68 4.72
C VAL A 107 -23.28 28.19 4.88
N GLU A 108 -22.00 28.58 4.86
CA GLU A 108 -21.59 29.99 4.91
C GLU A 108 -22.14 30.81 3.73
N LYS A 109 -22.21 30.25 2.53
CA LYS A 109 -22.79 30.92 1.37
C LYS A 109 -24.31 31.16 1.53
N VAL A 110 -25.01 30.15 2.09
CA VAL A 110 -26.44 30.24 2.34
C VAL A 110 -26.74 31.33 3.40
N ASP A 111 -25.97 31.34 4.49
CA ASP A 111 -26.11 32.31 5.58
C ASP A 111 -25.93 33.75 5.06
N LYS A 112 -24.88 34.03 4.29
CA LYS A 112 -24.66 35.31 3.63
C LYS A 112 -25.79 35.70 2.67
N SER A 113 -26.45 34.75 2.02
CA SER A 113 -27.55 35.00 1.11
C SER A 113 -28.86 35.32 1.84
N VAL A 114 -29.02 34.81 3.05
CA VAL A 114 -30.19 35.11 3.92
C VAL A 114 -30.09 36.48 4.52
N ASP A 115 -28.92 36.94 4.96
CA ASP A 115 -28.68 38.28 5.51
C ASP A 115 -29.00 39.39 4.50
N VAL A 116 -28.71 39.22 3.23
CA VAL A 116 -29.04 40.16 2.16
C VAL A 116 -30.56 40.27 1.92
N ARG A 117 -31.33 39.21 2.19
CA ARG A 117 -32.80 39.23 2.05
C ARG A 117 -33.52 39.82 3.24
N CYS A 118 -32.97 39.71 4.47
CA CYS A 118 -33.54 40.32 5.65
C CYS A 118 -33.42 41.88 5.67
N GLY A 119 -32.45 42.42 4.95
CA GLY A 119 -32.22 43.87 4.89
C GLY A 119 -33.22 44.69 4.05
N VAL A 120 -34.21 44.07 3.40
CA VAL A 120 -35.15 44.76 2.48
C VAL A 120 -36.57 44.88 3.04
N PHE A 121 -36.82 44.41 4.28
CA PHE A 121 -38.11 44.58 4.92
C PHE A 121 -38.05 45.60 6.07
N LEU A 122 -37.68 46.84 5.78
CA LEU A 122 -38.02 48.00 6.61
C LEU A 122 -39.27 48.65 6.03
N CYS A 123 -40.37 48.55 6.79
CA CYS A 123 -41.67 49.16 6.50
C CYS A 123 -41.57 50.66 6.14
N PRO A 124 -42.39 51.15 5.19
CA PRO A 124 -42.67 52.59 5.03
C PRO A 124 -43.59 53.07 6.14
N PRO A 125 -43.55 54.42 6.46
CA PRO A 125 -44.33 55.07 7.46
C PRO A 125 -45.81 55.08 7.16
#